data_4d890c2871ddff80381c59dfbdfa9df4
#
_entry.id   4d890c2871ddff80381c59dfbdfa9df4
#
_cell.length_a   1.000
_cell.length_b   1.000
_cell.length_c   1.000
_cell.angle_alpha   90.00
_cell.angle_beta   90.00
_cell.angle_gamma   90.00
#
_symmetry.space_group_name_H-M   'P 1'
#
loop_
_entity.id
_entity.type
_entity.pdbx_description
1 polymer ?
#
loop_
_entity_poly.entity_id
_entity_poly.type
_entity_poly.pdbx_seq_one_letter_code
_entity_poly.pdbx_strand_id
1 'polypeptide(L)'
;EIIYLDAVNHRYIEEVGAANFFCVKDGVISTPELTGTILPGVTRASIIELAMARGYEVREEKVDVEYAMTADECFCVGTAAVVSSIGKIQYGERVKEYYGGEVGPITRELYENLTAIQQKRSPDEFGWIVDVE
;
A
#
# COMPACT_ATOMS: atom_id res chain seq x y z
N GLU A 1 -7.44 3.98 12.62
CA GLU A 1 -8.03 3.47 11.38
C GLU A 1 -8.49 2.02 11.52
N ILE A 2 -9.48 1.65 10.76
CA ILE A 2 -10.05 0.31 10.79
C ILE A 2 -9.68 -0.40 9.49
N ILE A 3 -9.17 -1.64 9.61
CA ILE A 3 -8.95 -2.51 8.48
C ILE A 3 -10.23 -3.31 8.27
N TYR A 4 -10.78 -3.24 7.06
CA TYR A 4 -11.98 -3.98 6.71
C TYR A 4 -11.61 -5.33 6.10
N LEU A 5 -12.23 -6.38 6.61
CA LEU A 5 -12.07 -7.74 6.09
C LEU A 5 -13.29 -8.10 5.24
N ASP A 6 -13.11 -9.11 4.38
CA ASP A 6 -14.20 -9.57 3.52
C ASP A 6 -15.40 -10.07 4.34
N ALA A 7 -16.60 -9.80 3.85
CA ALA A 7 -17.82 -10.10 4.58
C ALA A 7 -18.13 -11.60 4.69
N VAL A 8 -17.59 -12.41 3.78
CA VAL A 8 -17.88 -13.84 3.72
C VAL A 8 -17.00 -14.65 4.67
N ASN A 9 -15.67 -14.45 4.59
CA ASN A 9 -14.70 -15.24 5.34
C ASN A 9 -14.14 -14.51 6.56
N HIS A 10 -14.26 -13.19 6.63
CA HIS A 10 -13.67 -12.34 7.67
C HIS A 10 -12.17 -12.60 7.80
N ARG A 11 -11.51 -12.78 6.68
CA ARG A 11 -10.13 -13.25 6.63
C ARG A 11 -9.24 -12.42 5.70
N TYR A 12 -9.79 -11.96 4.58
CA TYR A 12 -9.02 -11.24 3.57
C TYR A 12 -9.18 -9.75 3.74
N ILE A 13 -8.06 -9.03 3.71
CA ILE A 13 -8.06 -7.58 3.86
C ILE A 13 -8.62 -6.94 2.59
N GLU A 14 -9.55 -6.00 2.76
CA GLU A 14 -10.09 -5.23 1.64
C GLU A 14 -9.50 -3.83 1.61
N GLU A 15 -9.73 -3.05 2.64
CA GLU A 15 -9.29 -1.66 2.70
C GLU A 15 -8.92 -1.26 4.13
N VAL A 16 -8.19 -0.14 4.26
CA VAL A 16 -7.91 0.50 5.55
C VAL A 16 -8.62 1.84 5.54
N GLY A 17 -9.71 1.95 6.27
CA GLY A 17 -10.58 3.12 6.16
C GLY A 17 -11.07 3.25 4.70
N ALA A 18 -10.73 4.35 4.05
CA ALA A 18 -11.04 4.57 2.63
C ALA A 18 -9.79 4.40 1.75
N ALA A 19 -8.71 3.84 2.29
CA ALA A 19 -7.42 3.72 1.60
C ALA A 19 -7.15 2.28 1.18
N ASN A 20 -6.36 2.11 0.13
CA ASN A 20 -5.95 0.79 -0.35
C ASN A 20 -4.80 0.25 0.49
N PHE A 21 -4.86 -1.03 0.82
CA PHE A 21 -3.87 -1.69 1.67
C PHE A 21 -2.74 -2.32 0.84
N PHE A 22 -1.51 -2.22 1.37
CA PHE A 22 -0.33 -2.88 0.82
C PHE A 22 0.49 -3.48 1.95
N CYS A 23 1.10 -4.64 1.69
CA CYS A 23 2.10 -5.17 2.62
C CYS A 23 3.32 -5.66 1.84
N VAL A 24 4.45 -5.70 2.53
CA VAL A 24 5.73 -6.12 1.96
C VAL A 24 6.27 -7.28 2.79
N LYS A 25 6.61 -8.37 2.13
CA LYS A 25 7.24 -9.51 2.78
C LYS A 25 8.30 -10.08 1.86
N ASP A 26 9.53 -10.21 2.39
CA ASP A 26 10.67 -10.72 1.63
C ASP A 26 10.87 -9.99 0.29
N GLY A 27 10.64 -8.68 0.29
CA GLY A 27 10.80 -7.86 -0.91
C GLY A 27 9.64 -7.94 -1.90
N VAL A 28 8.61 -8.73 -1.61
CA VAL A 28 7.42 -8.84 -2.47
C VAL A 28 6.31 -7.96 -1.92
N ILE A 29 5.76 -7.13 -2.79
CA ILE A 29 4.67 -6.21 -2.44
C ILE A 29 3.34 -6.85 -2.83
N SER A 30 2.42 -6.96 -1.87
CA SER A 30 1.09 -7.53 -2.11
C SER A 30 0.02 -6.52 -1.78
N THR A 31 -1.03 -6.51 -2.60
CA THR A 31 -2.20 -5.67 -2.37
C THR A 31 -3.46 -6.45 -2.74
N PRO A 32 -4.58 -6.22 -2.04
CA PRO A 32 -5.81 -6.90 -2.38
C PRO A 32 -6.20 -6.71 -3.85
N GLU A 33 -6.56 -7.80 -4.52
CA GLU A 33 -7.05 -7.74 -5.88
C GLU A 33 -8.36 -6.94 -5.94
N LEU A 34 -8.59 -6.27 -7.05
CA LEU A 34 -9.81 -5.48 -7.20
C LEU A 34 -11.02 -6.39 -7.31
N THR A 35 -11.98 -6.16 -6.42
CA THR A 35 -13.30 -6.82 -6.43
C THR A 35 -14.34 -5.72 -6.45
N GLY A 36 -15.62 -6.08 -6.50
CA GLY A 36 -16.69 -5.09 -6.50
C GLY A 36 -16.78 -4.25 -5.20
N THR A 37 -16.07 -4.67 -4.14
CA THR A 37 -16.09 -4.00 -2.84
C THR A 37 -14.89 -3.09 -2.59
N ILE A 38 -13.85 -3.18 -3.44
CA ILE A 38 -12.62 -2.41 -3.27
C ILE A 38 -12.55 -1.33 -4.34
N LEU A 39 -12.35 -0.09 -3.91
CA LEU A 39 -12.24 1.03 -4.83
C LEU A 39 -10.89 1.00 -5.58
N PRO A 40 -10.91 1.10 -6.92
CA PRO A 40 -9.68 1.15 -7.70
C PRO A 40 -9.07 2.55 -7.63
N GLY A 41 -8.26 2.81 -6.61
CA GLY A 41 -7.64 4.12 -6.43
C GLY A 41 -6.60 4.42 -7.51
N VAL A 42 -6.54 5.69 -7.94
CA VAL A 42 -5.52 6.15 -8.88
C VAL A 42 -4.13 6.02 -8.26
N THR A 43 -3.99 6.40 -6.99
CA THR A 43 -2.73 6.29 -6.27
C THR A 43 -2.29 4.84 -6.12
N ARG A 44 -3.25 3.91 -5.94
CA ARG A 44 -2.97 2.48 -5.92
C ARG A 44 -2.28 2.03 -7.21
N ALA A 45 -2.86 2.39 -8.35
CA ALA A 45 -2.30 2.04 -9.65
C ALA A 45 -0.92 2.66 -9.84
N SER A 46 -0.73 3.89 -9.42
CA SER A 46 0.56 4.57 -9.50
C SER A 46 1.64 3.89 -8.66
N ILE A 47 1.30 3.45 -7.45
CA ILE A 47 2.25 2.75 -6.58
C ILE A 47 2.64 1.41 -7.18
N ILE A 48 1.69 0.66 -7.74
CA ILE A 48 1.98 -0.62 -8.39
C ILE A 48 2.95 -0.41 -9.55
N GLU A 49 2.67 0.56 -10.41
CA GLU A 49 3.49 0.86 -11.58
C GLU A 49 4.90 1.31 -11.16
N LEU A 50 4.99 2.18 -10.17
CA LEU A 50 6.27 2.66 -9.65
C LEU A 50 7.09 1.52 -9.04
N ALA A 51 6.48 0.68 -8.22
CA ALA A 51 7.16 -0.44 -7.57
C ALA A 51 7.73 -1.41 -8.61
N MET A 52 6.95 -1.74 -9.64
CA MET A 52 7.40 -2.60 -10.72
C MET A 52 8.57 -1.98 -11.48
N ALA A 53 8.53 -0.67 -11.72
CA ALA A 53 9.61 0.04 -12.38
C ALA A 53 10.91 0.06 -11.55
N ARG A 54 10.78 -0.05 -10.23
CA ARG A 54 11.95 -0.13 -9.33
C ARG A 54 12.45 -1.56 -9.11
N GLY A 55 11.86 -2.54 -9.82
CA GLY A 55 12.30 -3.93 -9.79
C GLY A 55 11.65 -4.80 -8.73
N TYR A 56 10.63 -4.32 -8.05
CA TYR A 56 9.90 -5.12 -7.07
C TYR A 56 8.88 -6.02 -7.75
N GLU A 57 8.68 -7.22 -7.18
CA GLU A 57 7.57 -8.07 -7.56
C GLU A 57 6.33 -7.54 -6.86
N VAL A 58 5.26 -7.34 -7.62
CA VAL A 58 3.97 -6.86 -7.06
C VAL A 58 2.91 -7.89 -7.38
N ARG A 59 2.16 -8.29 -6.36
CA ARG A 59 1.07 -9.27 -6.49
C ARG A 59 -0.24 -8.62 -6.11
N GLU A 60 -1.19 -8.67 -7.04
CA GLU A 60 -2.57 -8.28 -6.79
C GLU A 60 -3.34 -9.56 -6.54
N GLU A 61 -3.59 -9.86 -5.28
CA GLU A 61 -4.18 -11.13 -4.85
C GLU A 61 -4.95 -10.94 -3.55
N LYS A 62 -5.65 -11.97 -3.12
CA LYS A 62 -6.29 -11.93 -1.80
C LYS A 62 -5.20 -11.91 -0.74
N VAL A 63 -5.27 -10.93 0.16
CA VAL A 63 -4.29 -10.77 1.24
C VAL A 63 -4.93 -11.22 2.55
N ASP A 64 -4.48 -12.37 3.04
CA ASP A 64 -4.94 -12.89 4.32
C ASP A 64 -4.41 -12.01 5.45
N VAL A 65 -5.25 -11.71 6.43
CA VAL A 65 -4.84 -10.90 7.59
C VAL A 65 -3.69 -11.57 8.34
N GLU A 66 -3.64 -12.90 8.38
CA GLU A 66 -2.53 -13.63 9.00
C GLU A 66 -1.22 -13.39 8.26
N TYR A 67 -1.28 -13.36 6.93
CA TYR A 67 -0.11 -13.04 6.13
C TYR A 67 0.39 -11.62 6.41
N ALA A 68 -0.53 -10.66 6.49
CA ALA A 68 -0.18 -9.28 6.82
C ALA A 68 0.45 -9.15 8.20
N MET A 69 0.01 -9.97 9.16
CA MET A 69 0.59 -9.99 10.50
C MET A 69 2.03 -10.51 10.52
N THR A 70 2.48 -11.20 9.46
CA THR A 70 3.85 -11.69 9.33
C THR A 70 4.69 -10.85 8.37
N ALA A 71 4.11 -9.82 7.77
CA ALA A 71 4.81 -8.98 6.80
C ALA A 71 5.91 -8.15 7.47
N ASP A 72 6.84 -7.68 6.65
CA ASP A 72 7.93 -6.82 7.12
C ASP A 72 7.47 -5.36 7.24
N GLU A 73 6.64 -4.92 6.29
CA GLU A 73 6.09 -3.56 6.26
C GLU A 73 4.64 -3.61 5.83
N CYS A 74 3.86 -2.63 6.29
CA CYS A 74 2.52 -2.41 5.79
C CYS A 74 2.32 -0.92 5.56
N PHE A 75 1.57 -0.58 4.52
CA PHE A 75 1.21 0.81 4.25
C PHE A 75 -0.13 0.87 3.53
N CYS A 76 -0.69 2.05 3.46
CA CYS A 76 -1.92 2.27 2.70
C CYS A 76 -1.78 3.52 1.85
N VAL A 77 -2.57 3.58 0.78
CA VAL A 77 -2.56 4.71 -0.13
C VAL A 77 -3.98 5.20 -0.36
N GLY A 78 -4.14 6.51 -0.41
CA GLY A 78 -5.43 7.14 -0.62
C GLY A 78 -5.28 8.44 -1.40
N THR A 79 -6.42 9.03 -1.78
CA THR A 79 -6.42 10.23 -2.62
C THR A 79 -5.82 11.47 -1.95
N ALA A 80 -6.00 11.60 -0.64
CA ALA A 80 -5.53 12.77 0.09
C ALA A 80 -4.13 12.60 0.65
N ALA A 81 -3.81 11.41 1.11
CA ALA A 81 -2.49 11.09 1.63
C ALA A 81 -1.88 10.09 0.67
N VAL A 82 -0.80 10.44 0.07
CA VAL A 82 -0.17 9.67 -0.98
C VAL A 82 0.16 8.25 -0.50
N VAL A 83 1.06 8.12 0.46
CA VAL A 83 1.44 6.84 1.06
C VAL A 83 1.53 7.03 2.56
N SER A 84 0.84 6.21 3.33
CA SER A 84 0.88 6.27 4.79
C SER A 84 1.38 4.94 5.35
N SER A 85 2.44 4.99 6.14
CA SER A 85 2.98 3.82 6.81
C SER A 85 2.00 3.33 7.88
N ILE A 86 1.86 2.01 7.98
CA ILE A 86 1.11 1.39 9.08
C ILE A 86 2.15 0.90 10.09
N GLY A 87 2.18 1.52 11.26
CA GLY A 87 3.15 1.18 12.29
C GLY A 87 2.75 -0.02 13.12
N LYS A 88 1.45 -0.34 13.16
CA LYS A 88 0.95 -1.41 14.02
C LYS A 88 -0.39 -1.92 13.49
N ILE A 89 -0.60 -3.24 13.55
CA ILE A 89 -1.89 -3.87 13.28
C ILE A 89 -2.27 -4.68 14.52
N GLN A 90 -3.51 -4.51 14.96
CA GLN A 90 -4.09 -5.32 16.02
C GLN A 90 -5.21 -6.18 15.44
N TYR A 91 -5.14 -7.48 15.68
CA TYR A 91 -6.14 -8.44 15.24
C TYR A 91 -6.53 -9.32 16.43
N GLY A 92 -7.70 -9.06 17.00
CA GLY A 92 -8.09 -9.70 18.25
C GLY A 92 -7.17 -9.26 19.38
N GLU A 93 -6.53 -10.21 20.04
CA GLU A 93 -5.58 -9.93 21.11
C GLU A 93 -4.13 -9.86 20.62
N ARG A 94 -3.90 -10.12 19.35
CA ARG A 94 -2.57 -10.10 18.75
C ARG A 94 -2.25 -8.71 18.21
N VAL A 95 -1.03 -8.28 18.44
CA VAL A 95 -0.52 -7.01 17.96
C VAL A 95 0.79 -7.24 17.22
N LYS A 96 0.90 -6.70 16.03
CA LYS A 96 2.14 -6.70 15.26
C LYS A 96 2.59 -5.28 15.04
N GLU A 97 3.81 -4.95 15.48
CA GLU A 97 4.45 -3.68 15.15
C GLU A 97 5.40 -3.86 13.97
N TYR A 98 5.45 -2.86 13.11
CA TYR A 98 6.33 -2.85 11.95
C TYR A 98 7.42 -1.80 12.17
N TYR A 99 8.67 -2.24 12.15
CA TYR A 99 9.82 -1.35 12.37
C TYR A 99 9.69 -0.49 13.64
N GLY A 100 9.17 -1.08 14.72
CA GLY A 100 9.00 -0.36 15.97
C GLY A 100 8.04 0.83 15.88
N GLY A 101 7.10 0.80 14.94
CA GLY A 101 6.18 1.90 14.69
C GLY A 101 6.69 2.90 13.67
N GLU A 102 7.90 2.71 13.17
CA GLU A 102 8.50 3.63 12.20
C GLU A 102 8.24 3.20 10.75
N VAL A 103 8.58 4.08 9.81
CA VAL A 103 8.39 3.80 8.38
C VAL A 103 9.44 2.81 7.91
N GLY A 104 9.01 1.71 7.26
CA GLY A 104 9.93 0.75 6.69
C GLY A 104 10.64 1.28 5.43
N PRO A 105 11.76 0.66 5.04
CA PRO A 105 12.59 1.19 3.95
C PRO A 105 11.90 1.18 2.59
N ILE A 106 11.13 0.15 2.26
CA ILE A 106 10.45 0.09 0.95
C ILE A 106 9.29 1.08 0.90
N THR A 107 8.53 1.19 1.99
CA THR A 107 7.47 2.19 2.11
C THR A 107 8.04 3.59 1.93
N ARG A 108 9.18 3.88 2.55
CA ARG A 108 9.84 5.18 2.45
C ARG A 108 10.30 5.45 1.01
N GLU A 109 10.90 4.47 0.36
CA GLU A 109 11.34 4.60 -1.01
C GLU A 109 10.20 4.96 -1.95
N LEU A 110 9.09 4.23 -1.85
CA LEU A 110 7.91 4.47 -2.68
C LEU A 110 7.31 5.85 -2.42
N TYR A 111 7.22 6.24 -1.14
CA TYR A 111 6.73 7.56 -0.78
C TYR A 111 7.59 8.68 -1.36
N GLU A 112 8.91 8.59 -1.17
CA GLU A 112 9.83 9.62 -1.63
C GLU A 112 9.86 9.71 -3.16
N ASN A 113 9.85 8.57 -3.85
CA ASN A 113 9.87 8.53 -5.31
C ASN A 113 8.58 9.11 -5.90
N LEU A 114 7.43 8.72 -5.38
CA LEU A 114 6.14 9.23 -5.86
C LEU A 114 6.02 10.73 -5.60
N THR A 115 6.37 11.17 -4.40
CA THR A 115 6.31 12.57 -4.02
C THR A 115 7.25 13.41 -4.88
N ALA A 116 8.45 12.91 -5.16
CA ALA A 116 9.41 13.60 -6.01
C ALA A 116 8.88 13.80 -7.43
N ILE A 117 8.20 12.80 -7.99
CA ILE A 117 7.58 12.91 -9.32
C ILE A 117 6.45 13.94 -9.28
N GLN A 118 5.57 13.86 -8.29
CA GLN A 118 4.44 14.78 -8.15
C GLN A 118 4.88 16.22 -7.96
N GLN A 119 6.00 16.44 -7.28
CA GLN A 119 6.55 17.77 -7.05
C GLN A 119 7.56 18.20 -8.12
N LYS A 120 7.67 17.43 -9.19
CA LYS A 120 8.59 17.69 -10.31
C LYS A 120 10.06 17.76 -9.91
N ARG A 121 10.42 17.09 -8.78
CA ARG A 121 11.82 16.98 -8.35
C ARG A 121 12.58 15.88 -9.06
N SER A 122 11.86 14.96 -9.72
CA SER A 122 12.43 13.94 -10.58
C SER A 122 11.59 13.80 -11.83
N PRO A 123 12.14 13.18 -12.90
CA PRO A 123 11.40 13.03 -14.16
C PRO A 123 10.11 12.27 -13.98
N ASP A 124 9.05 12.73 -14.65
CA ASP A 124 7.78 12.02 -14.72
C ASP A 124 7.88 10.93 -15.79
N GLU A 125 8.53 9.82 -15.42
CA GLU A 125 8.79 8.71 -16.32
C GLU A 125 7.53 7.96 -16.76
N PHE A 126 6.40 8.19 -16.08
CA PHE A 126 5.13 7.53 -16.36
C PHE A 126 4.10 8.43 -17.05
N GLY A 127 4.40 9.72 -17.18
CA GLY A 127 3.47 10.66 -17.79
C GLY A 127 2.26 10.98 -16.92
N TRP A 128 2.40 10.95 -15.61
CA TRP A 128 1.30 11.22 -14.67
C TRP A 128 0.97 12.70 -14.50
N ILE A 129 1.96 13.56 -14.72
CA ILE A 129 1.81 14.99 -14.47
C ILE A 129 1.29 15.66 -15.74
N VAL A 130 0.22 16.43 -15.59
CA VAL A 130 -0.34 17.24 -16.67
C VAL A 130 -0.20 18.70 -16.26
N ASP A 131 0.58 19.46 -17.03
CA ASP A 131 0.72 20.89 -16.78
C ASP A 131 -0.54 21.61 -17.25
N VAL A 132 -1.08 22.47 -16.40
CA VAL A 132 -2.25 23.31 -16.72
C VAL A 132 -1.74 24.73 -16.90
N GLU A 133 -1.93 25.23 -18.09
CA GLU A 133 -1.53 26.60 -18.44
C GLU A 133 -2.69 27.58 -18.34
#